data_6580b304232c1ed63264e76fee001a4c
#
_entry.id   6580b304232c1ed63264e76fee001a4c
#
_cell.length_a   1.000
_cell.length_b   1.000
_cell.length_c   1.000
_cell.angle_alpha   90.00
_cell.angle_beta   90.00
_cell.angle_gamma   90.00
#
_symmetry.space_group_name_H-M   'P 1'
#
loop_
_entity.id
_entity.type
_entity.pdbx_description
1 polymer ?
#
loop_
_entity_poly.entity_id
_entity_poly.type
_entity_poly.pdbx_seq_one_letter_code
_entity_poly.pdbx_strand_id
1 'polypeptide(L)'
;MTVVPVTSADLEASEVSWFSALCSDDYRYLGVPDGSLRSSWEHCSAIVTRAEALGFRNILCPSSYQVGQDTLSFVAGCAPITSKINLLAAIRCGEMQPIMLARTVATLDHMLKGRLTLNVISSDFPGETADSSFRYQRSREVVQILKQAWTRDEIDHQGEVYDLAKVSADPARPYQQNGGPLLYFGGYSPDALELCAEHCDVYLMWPETKEQLAGRMRAVNERAAAHGRTLDYGLRVHMIVRDTEAEAREYARELVSKLDDEQGTAIRSRALDSTSLGVAHQAKNRDAADAEGFIEPHLWTGVGRARSGCGAALVGSADQVLSEIEAYRKMGIRAFIFSGYPHLEECEAFGRLVLPHLETCSLPHVYDRVPADVPATPLGTGERR
;
A
#
# COMPACT_ATOMS: atom_id res chain seq x y z
N MET A 1 -15.02 14.73 -16.43
CA MET A 1 -15.19 14.19 -15.05
C MET A 1 -14.87 15.32 -14.10
N THR A 2 -15.68 15.52 -13.06
CA THR A 2 -15.37 16.52 -12.02
C THR A 2 -14.15 16.01 -11.24
N VAL A 3 -13.05 16.79 -11.23
CA VAL A 3 -11.86 16.46 -10.47
C VAL A 3 -12.19 16.56 -8.98
N VAL A 4 -11.88 15.52 -8.21
CA VAL A 4 -12.05 15.53 -6.76
C VAL A 4 -10.93 16.37 -6.15
N PRO A 5 -11.19 17.25 -5.15
CA PRO A 5 -10.14 17.94 -4.42
C PRO A 5 -9.15 16.93 -3.80
N VAL A 6 -7.86 17.20 -3.96
CA VAL A 6 -6.77 16.38 -3.39
C VAL A 6 -5.80 17.28 -2.63
N THR A 7 -5.13 16.73 -1.63
CA THR A 7 -4.18 17.50 -0.79
C THR A 7 -3.04 18.06 -1.62
N SER A 8 -2.49 17.26 -2.53
CA SER A 8 -1.39 17.65 -3.41
C SER A 8 -1.88 18.10 -4.82
N ALA A 9 -2.88 18.98 -4.85
CA ALA A 9 -3.55 19.41 -6.11
C ALA A 9 -2.58 19.96 -7.15
N ASP A 10 -1.62 20.78 -6.72
CA ASP A 10 -0.65 21.46 -7.59
C ASP A 10 0.55 20.57 -7.97
N LEU A 11 0.58 19.31 -7.51
CA LEU A 11 1.68 18.41 -7.76
C LEU A 11 1.59 17.77 -9.15
N GLU A 12 2.55 18.05 -10.02
CA GLU A 12 2.68 17.40 -11.32
C GLU A 12 3.32 16.01 -11.23
N ALA A 13 4.16 15.77 -10.23
CA ALA A 13 4.79 14.48 -9.96
C ALA A 13 3.84 13.50 -9.25
N SER A 14 4.22 12.22 -9.20
CA SER A 14 3.53 11.19 -8.45
C SER A 14 4.50 10.37 -7.61
N GLU A 15 4.05 9.84 -6.47
CA GLU A 15 4.81 8.81 -5.79
C GLU A 15 4.63 7.48 -6.53
N VAL A 16 5.71 7.00 -7.14
CA VAL A 16 5.74 5.73 -7.87
C VAL A 16 6.43 4.69 -7.02
N SER A 17 5.68 3.70 -6.60
CA SER A 17 6.11 2.64 -5.70
C SER A 17 6.11 1.29 -6.40
N TRP A 18 6.98 0.38 -5.94
CA TRP A 18 6.92 -1.02 -6.29
C TRP A 18 6.34 -1.85 -5.14
N PHE A 19 6.35 -3.17 -5.26
CA PHE A 19 5.81 -4.11 -4.29
C PHE A 19 6.85 -5.18 -3.96
N SER A 20 7.10 -5.44 -2.68
CA SER A 20 7.96 -6.53 -2.25
C SER A 20 7.18 -7.84 -2.05
N ALA A 21 7.81 -8.97 -2.35
CA ALA A 21 7.17 -10.29 -2.33
C ALA A 21 7.12 -10.92 -0.93
N LEU A 22 6.90 -10.13 0.15
CA LEU A 22 6.96 -10.62 1.53
C LEU A 22 5.95 -11.72 1.86
N CYS A 23 4.83 -11.78 1.16
CA CYS A 23 3.78 -12.76 1.42
C CYS A 23 3.90 -14.04 0.55
N SER A 24 5.10 -14.36 0.05
CA SER A 24 5.33 -15.51 -0.85
C SER A 24 4.35 -15.57 -2.02
N ASP A 25 4.07 -14.41 -2.59
CA ASP A 25 3.12 -14.21 -3.69
C ASP A 25 3.82 -13.82 -5.00
N ASP A 26 5.02 -14.36 -5.23
CA ASP A 26 5.77 -14.19 -6.45
C ASP A 26 5.72 -15.47 -7.32
N TYR A 27 5.53 -15.30 -8.62
CA TYR A 27 5.24 -16.39 -9.56
C TYR A 27 5.86 -16.15 -10.92
N ARG A 28 6.36 -17.21 -11.53
CA ARG A 28 6.67 -17.23 -12.97
C ARG A 28 5.43 -17.58 -13.81
N TYR A 29 4.62 -18.49 -13.30
CA TYR A 29 3.27 -18.79 -13.79
C TYR A 29 2.32 -18.62 -12.61
N LEU A 30 1.33 -17.79 -12.77
CA LEU A 30 0.42 -17.40 -11.67
C LEU A 30 -0.20 -18.64 -11.02
N GLY A 31 -0.07 -18.72 -9.70
CA GLY A 31 -0.60 -19.83 -8.90
C GLY A 31 0.28 -21.09 -8.89
N VAL A 32 1.37 -21.15 -9.67
CA VAL A 32 2.31 -22.26 -9.65
C VAL A 32 3.50 -21.90 -8.74
N PRO A 33 3.68 -22.56 -7.59
CA PRO A 33 4.76 -22.26 -6.67
C PRO A 33 6.14 -22.45 -7.32
N ASP A 34 7.03 -21.47 -7.13
CA ASP A 34 8.42 -21.52 -7.51
C ASP A 34 9.29 -21.29 -6.26
N GLY A 35 10.08 -22.30 -5.89
CA GLY A 35 10.92 -22.23 -4.70
C GLY A 35 12.01 -21.15 -4.76
N SER A 36 12.42 -20.71 -5.96
CA SER A 36 13.39 -19.63 -6.16
C SER A 36 12.79 -18.24 -5.91
N LEU A 37 11.46 -18.11 -6.01
CA LEU A 37 10.70 -16.87 -5.83
C LEU A 37 10.00 -16.78 -4.47
N ARG A 38 10.25 -17.73 -3.58
CA ARG A 38 9.66 -17.71 -2.23
C ARG A 38 10.10 -16.47 -1.44
N SER A 39 9.29 -16.04 -0.49
CA SER A 39 9.64 -15.00 0.46
C SER A 39 10.86 -15.43 1.30
N SER A 40 12.02 -14.93 0.94
CA SER A 40 13.26 -15.02 1.71
C SER A 40 13.85 -13.61 1.85
N TRP A 41 14.75 -13.44 2.79
CA TRP A 41 15.47 -12.17 2.94
C TRP A 41 16.15 -11.78 1.63
N GLU A 42 16.87 -12.72 1.03
CA GLU A 42 17.66 -12.50 -0.19
C GLU A 42 16.78 -12.06 -1.36
N HIS A 43 15.67 -12.77 -1.59
CA HIS A 43 14.76 -12.45 -2.69
C HIS A 43 14.07 -11.10 -2.48
N CYS A 44 13.46 -10.90 -1.30
CA CYS A 44 12.69 -9.68 -1.05
C CYS A 44 13.58 -8.43 -0.94
N SER A 45 14.77 -8.53 -0.32
CA SER A 45 15.72 -7.41 -0.25
C SER A 45 16.33 -7.07 -1.60
N ALA A 46 16.53 -8.05 -2.49
CA ALA A 46 16.96 -7.81 -3.87
C ALA A 46 15.92 -6.97 -4.65
N ILE A 47 14.62 -7.24 -4.46
CA ILE A 47 13.54 -6.42 -5.07
C ILE A 47 13.62 -4.99 -4.53
N VAL A 48 13.76 -4.79 -3.20
CA VAL A 48 13.84 -3.45 -2.58
C VAL A 48 15.04 -2.66 -3.12
N THR A 49 16.23 -3.25 -3.10
CA THR A 49 17.44 -2.57 -3.55
C THR A 49 17.42 -2.29 -5.06
N ARG A 50 16.81 -3.19 -5.83
CA ARG A 50 16.65 -2.97 -7.27
C ARG A 50 15.65 -1.86 -7.57
N ALA A 51 14.52 -1.80 -6.87
CA ALA A 51 13.55 -0.71 -6.99
C ALA A 51 14.20 0.64 -6.64
N GLU A 52 14.99 0.71 -5.57
CA GLU A 52 15.74 1.93 -5.23
C GLU A 52 16.71 2.34 -6.35
N ALA A 53 17.49 1.39 -6.86
CA ALA A 53 18.46 1.64 -7.93
C ALA A 53 17.82 2.13 -9.23
N LEU A 54 16.61 1.70 -9.54
CA LEU A 54 15.83 2.14 -10.70
C LEU A 54 15.16 3.51 -10.50
N GLY A 55 15.05 4.00 -9.25
CA GLY A 55 14.49 5.31 -8.95
C GLY A 55 13.03 5.31 -8.49
N PHE A 56 12.47 4.16 -8.12
CA PHE A 56 11.19 4.12 -7.41
C PHE A 56 11.28 4.92 -6.10
N ARG A 57 10.19 5.59 -5.74
CA ARG A 57 10.15 6.49 -4.57
C ARG A 57 9.68 5.81 -3.30
N ASN A 58 8.93 4.72 -3.42
CA ASN A 58 8.43 3.96 -2.30
C ASN A 58 8.35 2.47 -2.66
N ILE A 59 8.20 1.60 -1.68
CA ILE A 59 7.93 0.17 -1.90
C ILE A 59 6.99 -0.35 -0.82
N LEU A 60 5.88 -1.00 -1.24
CA LEU A 60 4.96 -1.63 -0.30
C LEU A 60 5.54 -2.93 0.23
N CYS A 61 5.69 -2.99 1.55
CA CYS A 61 6.02 -4.18 2.33
C CYS A 61 4.73 -4.74 2.94
N PRO A 62 4.09 -5.76 2.31
CA PRO A 62 2.82 -6.29 2.76
C PRO A 62 2.97 -7.12 4.05
N SER A 63 1.85 -7.35 4.74
CA SER A 63 1.77 -8.20 5.93
C SER A 63 0.81 -9.36 5.72
N SER A 64 1.26 -10.56 6.10
CA SER A 64 0.42 -11.75 6.26
C SER A 64 0.96 -12.60 7.40
N TYR A 65 0.07 -13.17 8.21
CA TYR A 65 0.50 -14.14 9.22
C TYR A 65 0.71 -15.55 8.63
N GLN A 66 -0.05 -15.91 7.61
CA GLN A 66 -0.06 -17.28 7.10
C GLN A 66 1.15 -17.64 6.25
N VAL A 67 1.75 -16.65 5.61
CA VAL A 67 2.88 -16.82 4.68
C VAL A 67 3.82 -15.63 4.74
N GLY A 68 5.11 -15.88 4.52
CA GLY A 68 6.09 -14.84 4.34
C GLY A 68 6.78 -14.39 5.63
N GLN A 69 7.30 -13.19 5.60
CA GLN A 69 8.14 -12.61 6.64
C GLN A 69 7.36 -11.56 7.44
N ASP A 70 7.78 -11.32 8.69
CA ASP A 70 7.29 -10.20 9.49
C ASP A 70 7.69 -8.87 8.86
N THR A 71 6.70 -8.00 8.67
CA THR A 71 6.88 -6.76 7.91
C THR A 71 7.81 -5.76 8.62
N LEU A 72 7.63 -5.54 9.92
CA LEU A 72 8.42 -4.53 10.64
C LEU A 72 9.87 -4.99 10.83
N SER A 73 10.10 -6.29 11.07
CA SER A 73 11.43 -6.88 11.11
C SER A 73 12.15 -6.77 9.76
N PHE A 74 11.44 -7.04 8.65
CA PHE A 74 11.99 -6.87 7.30
C PHE A 74 12.34 -5.41 7.00
N VAL A 75 11.46 -4.47 7.34
CA VAL A 75 11.70 -3.03 7.17
C VAL A 75 12.91 -2.56 7.98
N ALA A 76 13.10 -3.06 9.22
CA ALA A 76 14.28 -2.81 10.02
C ALA A 76 15.55 -3.30 9.32
N GLY A 77 15.52 -4.50 8.75
CA GLY A 77 16.63 -5.06 7.96
C GLY A 77 16.95 -4.25 6.71
N CYS A 78 15.95 -3.63 6.08
CA CYS A 78 16.15 -2.78 4.89
C CYS A 78 16.79 -1.42 5.21
N ALA A 79 16.74 -0.94 6.44
CA ALA A 79 17.28 0.38 6.80
C ALA A 79 18.77 0.56 6.45
N PRO A 80 19.69 -0.39 6.74
CA PRO A 80 21.10 -0.24 6.40
C PRO A 80 21.43 -0.45 4.92
N ILE A 81 20.55 -1.05 4.13
CA ILE A 81 20.80 -1.37 2.71
C ILE A 81 20.08 -0.43 1.74
N THR A 82 19.33 0.54 2.24
CA THR A 82 18.61 1.55 1.44
C THR A 82 18.93 2.96 1.93
N SER A 83 18.82 3.94 1.05
CA SER A 83 19.16 5.33 1.36
C SER A 83 18.18 6.38 0.83
N LYS A 84 17.34 6.05 -0.14
CA LYS A 84 16.46 6.98 -0.85
C LYS A 84 15.01 6.54 -0.91
N ILE A 85 14.76 5.23 -1.12
CA ILE A 85 13.40 4.69 -1.27
C ILE A 85 12.67 4.73 0.08
N ASN A 86 11.42 5.16 0.08
CA ASN A 86 10.53 5.01 1.23
C ASN A 86 10.11 3.55 1.38
N LEU A 87 9.80 3.14 2.60
CA LEU A 87 9.26 1.81 2.89
C LEU A 87 7.84 1.97 3.44
N LEU A 88 6.86 1.52 2.66
CA LEU A 88 5.45 1.51 3.04
C LEU A 88 5.15 0.21 3.80
N ALA A 89 5.31 0.26 5.12
CA ALA A 89 5.11 -0.89 5.98
C ALA A 89 3.62 -1.14 6.25
N ALA A 90 3.14 -2.32 5.92
CA ALA A 90 1.80 -2.73 6.31
C ALA A 90 1.77 -3.08 7.81
N ILE A 91 0.91 -2.38 8.56
CA ILE A 91 0.68 -2.60 10.00
C ILE A 91 -0.75 -3.07 10.24
N ARG A 92 -0.90 -4.18 10.96
CA ARG A 92 -2.22 -4.69 11.36
C ARG A 92 -2.57 -4.13 12.72
N CYS A 93 -3.64 -3.32 12.80
CA CYS A 93 -4.06 -2.69 14.05
C CYS A 93 -4.52 -3.73 15.07
N GLY A 94 -3.83 -3.75 16.22
CA GLY A 94 -4.08 -4.66 17.33
C GLY A 94 -3.12 -5.86 17.42
N GLU A 95 -2.24 -6.11 16.41
CA GLU A 95 -1.17 -7.10 16.54
C GLU A 95 -0.20 -6.78 17.68
N MET A 96 -0.01 -5.49 17.91
CA MET A 96 0.87 -4.95 18.94
C MET A 96 0.08 -3.95 19.78
N GLN A 97 0.38 -3.90 21.08
CA GLN A 97 -0.20 -2.87 21.95
C GLN A 97 0.17 -1.48 21.42
N PRO A 98 -0.79 -0.52 21.29
CA PRO A 98 -0.60 0.69 20.49
C PRO A 98 0.60 1.56 20.87
N ILE A 99 0.92 1.72 22.16
CA ILE A 99 2.10 2.49 22.59
C ILE A 99 3.42 1.78 22.21
N MET A 100 3.43 0.44 22.20
CA MET A 100 4.59 -0.32 21.75
C MET A 100 4.75 -0.24 20.24
N LEU A 101 3.64 -0.25 19.49
CA LEU A 101 3.66 0.02 18.05
C LEU A 101 4.18 1.43 17.75
N ALA A 102 3.70 2.45 18.47
CA ALA A 102 4.17 3.83 18.32
C ALA A 102 5.68 3.95 18.53
N ARG A 103 6.22 3.27 19.56
CA ARG A 103 7.65 3.22 19.83
C ARG A 103 8.45 2.49 18.73
N THR A 104 7.93 1.36 18.23
CA THR A 104 8.55 0.61 17.14
C THR A 104 8.59 1.45 15.87
N VAL A 105 7.47 2.08 15.52
CA VAL A 105 7.36 2.99 14.36
C VAL A 105 8.37 4.14 14.48
N ALA A 106 8.47 4.79 15.64
CA ALA A 106 9.43 5.86 15.86
C ALA A 106 10.87 5.38 15.66
N THR A 107 11.22 4.22 16.20
CA THR A 107 12.56 3.63 16.05
C THR A 107 12.88 3.35 14.57
N LEU A 108 11.96 2.72 13.85
CA LEU A 108 12.11 2.45 12.41
C LEU A 108 12.23 3.73 11.59
N ASP A 109 11.45 4.74 11.92
CA ASP A 109 11.48 6.02 11.20
C ASP A 109 12.83 6.75 11.41
N HIS A 110 13.41 6.68 12.61
CA HIS A 110 14.77 7.16 12.84
C HIS A 110 15.83 6.34 12.10
N MET A 111 15.73 5.01 12.09
CA MET A 111 16.63 4.15 11.31
C MET A 111 16.57 4.47 9.81
N LEU A 112 15.38 4.76 9.31
CA LEU A 112 15.10 5.11 7.91
C LEU A 112 15.29 6.62 7.61
N LYS A 113 15.54 7.46 8.62
CA LYS A 113 15.72 8.91 8.46
C LYS A 113 14.53 9.57 7.75
N GLY A 114 13.31 9.26 8.22
CA GLY A 114 12.06 9.84 7.72
C GLY A 114 11.52 9.20 6.43
N ARG A 115 11.98 8.00 6.07
CA ARG A 115 11.53 7.26 4.88
C ARG A 115 10.50 6.16 5.20
N LEU A 116 9.91 6.16 6.39
CA LEU A 116 8.85 5.23 6.76
C LEU A 116 7.49 5.81 6.39
N THR A 117 6.65 5.03 5.73
CA THR A 117 5.23 5.27 5.55
C THR A 117 4.46 4.03 6.01
N LEU A 118 3.20 4.18 6.41
CA LEU A 118 2.43 3.10 7.02
C LEU A 118 1.17 2.79 6.21
N ASN A 119 0.97 1.52 5.88
CA ASN A 119 -0.29 1.03 5.32
C ASN A 119 -1.10 0.33 6.41
N VAL A 120 -2.17 0.96 6.84
CA VAL A 120 -3.03 0.47 7.93
C VAL A 120 -3.91 -0.68 7.45
N ILE A 121 -3.92 -1.78 8.19
CA ILE A 121 -4.74 -2.97 7.94
C ILE A 121 -5.70 -3.20 9.10
N SER A 122 -7.00 -3.37 8.79
CA SER A 122 -8.09 -3.62 9.74
C SER A 122 -8.73 -5.01 9.55
N SER A 123 -7.96 -6.03 9.18
CA SER A 123 -8.46 -7.40 9.02
C SER A 123 -8.41 -8.20 10.32
N ASP A 124 -9.01 -9.40 10.30
CA ASP A 124 -8.97 -10.33 11.42
C ASP A 124 -7.55 -10.84 11.73
N PHE A 125 -7.36 -11.32 12.95
CA PHE A 125 -6.20 -12.13 13.30
C PHE A 125 -6.46 -13.60 12.99
N PRO A 126 -5.42 -14.40 12.76
CA PRO A 126 -5.56 -15.84 12.65
C PRO A 126 -6.19 -16.44 13.90
N GLY A 127 -7.27 -17.20 13.69
CA GLY A 127 -8.01 -17.84 14.80
C GLY A 127 -8.96 -16.93 15.56
N GLU A 128 -9.07 -15.66 15.20
CA GLU A 128 -10.03 -14.70 15.74
C GLU A 128 -11.01 -14.29 14.64
N THR A 129 -12.29 -14.24 14.96
CA THR A 129 -13.32 -13.66 14.09
C THR A 129 -13.99 -12.54 14.86
N ALA A 130 -13.73 -11.31 14.46
CA ALA A 130 -14.31 -10.11 15.05
C ALA A 130 -15.29 -9.45 14.08
N ASP A 131 -16.32 -8.81 14.60
CA ASP A 131 -17.23 -8.02 13.80
C ASP A 131 -16.50 -6.88 13.09
N SER A 132 -16.95 -6.51 11.90
CA SER A 132 -16.36 -5.43 11.10
C SER A 132 -16.29 -4.13 11.91
N SER A 133 -17.37 -3.74 12.58
CA SER A 133 -17.44 -2.55 13.44
C SER A 133 -16.36 -2.54 14.52
N PHE A 134 -16.16 -3.65 15.22
CA PHE A 134 -15.12 -3.77 16.24
C PHE A 134 -13.71 -3.64 15.66
N ARG A 135 -13.44 -4.30 14.51
CA ARG A 135 -12.13 -4.19 13.86
C ARG A 135 -11.80 -2.74 13.45
N TYR A 136 -12.76 -2.03 12.91
CA TYR A 136 -12.55 -0.63 12.53
C TYR A 136 -12.50 0.29 13.75
N GLN A 137 -13.25 0.03 14.81
CA GLN A 137 -13.13 0.76 16.07
C GLN A 137 -11.72 0.57 16.67
N ARG A 138 -11.23 -0.66 16.76
CA ARG A 138 -9.87 -0.97 17.19
C ARG A 138 -8.82 -0.22 16.35
N SER A 139 -8.97 -0.22 15.04
CA SER A 139 -8.05 0.48 14.14
C SER A 139 -8.10 2.00 14.33
N ARG A 140 -9.28 2.57 14.53
CA ARG A 140 -9.46 3.99 14.82
C ARG A 140 -8.69 4.38 16.07
N GLU A 141 -8.86 3.65 17.17
CA GLU A 141 -8.18 3.93 18.43
C GLU A 141 -6.66 3.76 18.32
N VAL A 142 -6.19 2.72 17.64
CA VAL A 142 -4.75 2.56 17.36
C VAL A 142 -4.20 3.76 16.62
N VAL A 143 -4.85 4.22 15.55
CA VAL A 143 -4.40 5.37 14.76
C VAL A 143 -4.45 6.67 15.60
N GLN A 144 -5.48 6.86 16.42
CA GLN A 144 -5.58 8.01 17.32
C GLN A 144 -4.44 8.03 18.34
N ILE A 145 -4.10 6.88 18.92
CA ILE A 145 -2.98 6.72 19.86
C ILE A 145 -1.65 7.01 19.16
N LEU A 146 -1.42 6.48 17.96
CA LEU A 146 -0.23 6.76 17.16
C LEU A 146 -0.08 8.29 16.92
N LYS A 147 -1.15 8.96 16.50
CA LYS A 147 -1.13 10.40 16.26
C LYS A 147 -0.85 11.20 17.53
N GLN A 148 -1.42 10.82 18.66
CA GLN A 148 -1.09 11.45 19.94
C GLN A 148 0.38 11.26 20.27
N ALA A 149 0.92 10.05 20.13
CA ALA A 149 2.34 9.73 20.37
C ALA A 149 3.29 10.57 19.50
N TRP A 150 2.88 10.93 18.28
CA TRP A 150 3.71 11.70 17.35
C TRP A 150 3.61 13.20 17.52
N THR A 151 2.50 13.70 18.08
CA THR A 151 2.19 15.15 18.07
C THR A 151 2.01 15.78 19.45
N ARG A 152 1.94 14.98 20.52
CA ARG A 152 1.70 15.46 21.89
C ARG A 152 2.82 15.01 22.83
N ASP A 153 2.96 15.65 23.97
CA ASP A 153 3.92 15.24 25.00
C ASP A 153 3.43 14.03 25.80
N GLU A 154 2.11 13.87 25.91
CA GLU A 154 1.48 12.77 26.59
C GLU A 154 0.41 12.14 25.70
N ILE A 155 0.27 10.80 25.84
CA ILE A 155 -0.80 10.01 25.28
C ILE A 155 -1.86 9.86 26.36
N ASP A 156 -3.06 10.40 26.11
CA ASP A 156 -4.22 10.28 26.99
C ASP A 156 -5.41 9.86 26.14
N HIS A 157 -5.82 8.60 26.26
CA HIS A 157 -6.83 8.01 25.40
C HIS A 157 -7.81 7.18 26.23
N GLN A 158 -9.09 7.50 26.11
CA GLN A 158 -10.19 6.72 26.63
C GLN A 158 -11.05 6.24 25.47
N GLY A 159 -10.99 4.95 25.18
CA GLY A 159 -11.71 4.30 24.10
C GLY A 159 -12.51 3.08 24.54
N GLU A 160 -13.13 2.44 23.60
CA GLU A 160 -13.85 1.18 23.84
C GLU A 160 -12.92 -0.03 23.90
N VAL A 161 -11.73 0.07 23.24
CA VAL A 161 -10.74 -1.00 23.11
C VAL A 161 -9.50 -0.73 23.95
N TYR A 162 -9.06 0.51 24.02
CA TYR A 162 -7.85 0.91 24.74
C TYR A 162 -8.15 2.06 25.72
N ASP A 163 -7.55 1.97 26.91
CA ASP A 163 -7.57 3.01 27.93
C ASP A 163 -6.14 3.27 28.39
N LEU A 164 -5.67 4.49 28.16
CA LEU A 164 -4.30 4.95 28.44
C LEU A 164 -4.36 6.30 29.11
N ALA A 165 -3.90 6.39 30.36
CA ALA A 165 -3.90 7.62 31.13
C ALA A 165 -2.49 8.20 31.24
N LYS A 166 -2.25 9.34 30.60
CA LYS A 166 -1.05 10.19 30.71
C LYS A 166 0.27 9.41 30.54
N VAL A 167 0.38 8.66 29.48
CA VAL A 167 1.63 7.96 29.12
C VAL A 167 2.54 8.93 28.36
N SER A 168 3.81 9.06 28.77
CA SER A 168 4.77 9.91 28.04
C SER A 168 4.93 9.46 26.60
N ALA A 169 4.85 10.40 25.66
CA ALA A 169 5.07 10.16 24.25
C ALA A 169 6.55 10.24 23.83
N ASP A 170 7.44 10.66 24.73
CA ASP A 170 8.87 10.89 24.45
C ASP A 170 9.55 9.70 23.71
N PRO A 171 9.42 8.43 24.17
CA PRO A 171 10.05 7.29 23.50
C PRO A 171 9.42 6.92 22.13
N ALA A 172 8.31 7.55 21.76
CA ALA A 172 7.55 7.26 20.55
C ALA A 172 7.59 8.42 19.53
N ARG A 173 8.46 9.41 19.71
CA ARG A 173 8.64 10.52 18.76
C ARG A 173 9.32 10.03 17.48
N PRO A 174 8.67 10.11 16.31
CA PRO A 174 9.27 9.69 15.05
C PRO A 174 10.29 10.71 14.53
N TYR A 175 11.05 10.33 13.52
CA TYR A 175 11.92 11.23 12.77
C TYR A 175 11.10 12.27 12.00
N GLN A 176 10.01 11.83 11.38
CA GLN A 176 9.06 12.69 10.67
C GLN A 176 8.29 13.58 11.65
N GLN A 177 8.06 14.83 11.24
CA GLN A 177 7.36 15.87 11.99
C GLN A 177 6.01 16.20 11.31
N ASN A 178 5.34 17.25 11.77
CA ASN A 178 4.09 17.74 11.19
C ASN A 178 2.98 16.69 11.07
N GLY A 179 2.93 15.74 12.03
CA GLY A 179 1.93 14.67 12.08
C GLY A 179 2.49 13.24 11.98
N GLY A 180 3.83 13.11 11.87
CA GLY A 180 4.52 11.79 11.80
C GLY A 180 4.43 11.11 10.44
N PRO A 181 4.74 9.81 10.35
CA PRO A 181 4.69 9.04 9.12
C PRO A 181 3.32 9.09 8.44
N LEU A 182 3.30 9.20 7.11
CA LEU A 182 2.06 9.22 6.34
C LEU A 182 1.31 7.89 6.49
N LEU A 183 -0.01 8.00 6.65
CA LEU A 183 -0.92 6.87 6.77
C LEU A 183 -1.65 6.61 5.45
N TYR A 184 -1.41 5.45 4.87
CA TYR A 184 -2.12 4.90 3.73
C TYR A 184 -3.17 3.92 4.24
N PHE A 185 -4.32 3.89 3.61
CA PHE A 185 -5.38 2.97 3.97
C PHE A 185 -6.24 2.61 2.78
N GLY A 186 -6.57 1.31 2.66
CA GLY A 186 -7.48 0.79 1.65
C GLY A 186 -8.63 0.02 2.28
N GLY A 187 -9.84 0.24 1.79
CA GLY A 187 -11.02 -0.50 2.24
C GLY A 187 -12.28 -0.01 1.55
N TYR A 188 -13.32 -0.84 1.52
CA TYR A 188 -14.50 -0.62 0.69
C TYR A 188 -15.79 -0.50 1.51
N SER A 189 -15.78 -0.92 2.78
CA SER A 189 -16.95 -0.79 3.66
C SER A 189 -17.15 0.67 4.10
N PRO A 190 -18.37 1.06 4.50
CA PRO A 190 -18.63 2.38 5.06
C PRO A 190 -17.70 2.75 6.21
N ASP A 191 -17.44 1.81 7.13
CA ASP A 191 -16.54 2.00 8.28
C ASP A 191 -15.09 2.24 7.82
N ALA A 192 -14.66 1.52 6.76
CA ALA A 192 -13.33 1.71 6.17
C ALA A 192 -13.17 3.11 5.57
N LEU A 193 -14.17 3.55 4.81
CA LEU A 193 -14.16 4.87 4.18
C LEU A 193 -14.16 5.97 5.25
N GLU A 194 -14.90 5.79 6.34
CA GLU A 194 -14.96 6.74 7.46
C GLU A 194 -13.63 6.83 8.20
N LEU A 195 -13.04 5.68 8.56
CA LEU A 195 -11.72 5.63 9.20
C LEU A 195 -10.64 6.35 8.34
N CYS A 196 -10.65 6.09 7.04
CA CYS A 196 -9.72 6.72 6.13
C CYS A 196 -9.94 8.24 6.05
N ALA A 197 -11.18 8.66 5.85
CA ALA A 197 -11.56 10.07 5.73
C ALA A 197 -11.19 10.89 6.98
N GLU A 198 -11.37 10.30 8.16
CA GLU A 198 -11.09 10.93 9.45
C GLU A 198 -9.58 10.98 9.75
N HIS A 199 -8.84 9.93 9.40
CA HIS A 199 -7.50 9.74 9.95
C HIS A 199 -6.36 9.56 8.96
N CYS A 200 -6.59 9.09 7.74
CA CYS A 200 -5.49 8.76 6.84
C CYS A 200 -5.12 9.90 5.90
N ASP A 201 -3.95 9.81 5.27
CA ASP A 201 -3.43 10.83 4.36
C ASP A 201 -3.64 10.41 2.89
N VAL A 202 -3.55 9.11 2.60
CA VAL A 202 -3.72 8.54 1.26
C VAL A 202 -4.75 7.41 1.28
N TYR A 203 -5.81 7.52 0.47
CA TYR A 203 -6.76 6.45 0.26
C TYR A 203 -6.31 5.55 -0.90
N LEU A 204 -5.96 4.31 -0.60
CA LEU A 204 -5.52 3.31 -1.58
C LEU A 204 -6.71 2.55 -2.17
N MET A 205 -6.74 2.46 -3.50
CA MET A 205 -7.73 1.70 -4.26
C MET A 205 -7.07 0.52 -4.99
N TRP A 206 -7.84 -0.55 -5.18
CA TRP A 206 -7.51 -1.60 -6.13
C TRP A 206 -7.99 -1.22 -7.53
N PRO A 207 -7.47 -1.87 -8.59
CA PRO A 207 -7.81 -1.51 -9.97
C PRO A 207 -9.26 -1.84 -10.28
N GLU A 208 -9.97 -0.82 -10.67
CA GLU A 208 -11.36 -0.86 -11.14
C GLU A 208 -11.44 0.00 -12.41
N THR A 209 -12.59 0.02 -13.09
CA THR A 209 -12.76 0.97 -14.20
C THR A 209 -12.61 2.41 -13.71
N LYS A 210 -12.18 3.30 -14.60
CA LYS A 210 -12.01 4.72 -14.27
C LYS A 210 -13.30 5.35 -13.72
N GLU A 211 -14.46 4.90 -14.19
CA GLU A 211 -15.76 5.36 -13.68
C GLU A 211 -15.99 4.93 -12.24
N GLN A 212 -15.71 3.65 -11.92
CA GLN A 212 -15.81 3.11 -10.55
C GLN A 212 -14.85 3.82 -9.59
N LEU A 213 -13.59 4.01 -10.01
CA LEU A 213 -12.61 4.75 -9.23
C LEU A 213 -13.06 6.18 -8.93
N ALA A 214 -13.56 6.91 -9.95
CA ALA A 214 -14.08 8.26 -9.78
C ALA A 214 -15.27 8.32 -8.81
N GLY A 215 -16.16 7.33 -8.86
CA GLY A 215 -17.28 7.21 -7.91
C GLY A 215 -16.79 7.01 -6.47
N ARG A 216 -15.78 6.16 -6.29
CA ARG A 216 -15.18 5.88 -4.99
C ARG A 216 -14.45 7.09 -4.41
N MET A 217 -13.66 7.78 -5.23
CA MET A 217 -12.97 9.01 -4.83
C MET A 217 -13.97 10.07 -4.35
N ARG A 218 -15.10 10.26 -5.06
CA ARG A 218 -16.16 11.18 -4.61
C ARG A 218 -16.72 10.79 -3.25
N ALA A 219 -17.05 9.51 -3.06
CA ALA A 219 -17.62 9.02 -1.81
C ALA A 219 -16.69 9.20 -0.60
N VAL A 220 -15.38 9.03 -0.80
CA VAL A 220 -14.38 9.28 0.25
C VAL A 220 -14.18 10.78 0.48
N ASN A 221 -14.14 11.57 -0.59
CA ASN A 221 -13.98 13.03 -0.50
C ASN A 221 -15.13 13.69 0.27
N GLU A 222 -16.37 13.26 0.03
CA GLU A 222 -17.54 13.76 0.77
C GLU A 222 -17.40 13.53 2.28
N ARG A 223 -16.90 12.37 2.70
CA ARG A 223 -16.63 12.07 4.11
C ARG A 223 -15.47 12.91 4.65
N ALA A 224 -14.37 12.99 3.92
CA ALA A 224 -13.21 13.77 4.34
C ALA A 224 -13.56 15.26 4.51
N ALA A 225 -14.37 15.81 3.60
CA ALA A 225 -14.86 17.19 3.70
C ALA A 225 -15.72 17.43 4.96
N ALA A 226 -16.50 16.44 5.41
CA ALA A 226 -17.24 16.53 6.67
C ALA A 226 -16.32 16.64 7.91
N HIS A 227 -15.10 16.11 7.81
CA HIS A 227 -14.04 16.26 8.82
C HIS A 227 -13.12 17.47 8.56
N GLY A 228 -13.45 18.34 7.59
CA GLY A 228 -12.61 19.49 7.22
C GLY A 228 -11.27 19.10 6.59
N ARG A 229 -11.19 17.92 5.95
CA ARG A 229 -9.96 17.34 5.39
C ARG A 229 -10.05 17.15 3.88
N THR A 230 -8.89 17.12 3.26
CA THR A 230 -8.63 16.57 1.93
C THR A 230 -7.68 15.38 2.05
N LEU A 231 -7.68 14.50 1.07
CA LEU A 231 -6.82 13.32 0.99
C LEU A 231 -6.09 13.32 -0.34
N ASP A 232 -5.00 12.56 -0.42
CA ASP A 232 -4.52 12.07 -1.71
C ASP A 232 -5.10 10.68 -1.99
N TYR A 233 -5.07 10.29 -3.26
CA TYR A 233 -5.57 9.01 -3.71
C TYR A 233 -4.44 8.17 -4.29
N GLY A 234 -4.47 6.88 -3.97
CA GLY A 234 -3.51 5.91 -4.47
C GLY A 234 -4.18 4.78 -5.24
N LEU A 235 -3.47 4.24 -6.21
CA LEU A 235 -3.89 3.08 -7.00
C LEU A 235 -2.82 1.99 -6.93
N ARG A 236 -3.21 0.80 -6.48
CA ARG A 236 -2.39 -0.39 -6.59
C ARG A 236 -2.85 -1.20 -7.80
N VAL A 237 -1.95 -1.49 -8.75
CA VAL A 237 -2.24 -2.24 -9.96
C VAL A 237 -1.01 -3.03 -10.42
N HIS A 238 -1.20 -4.23 -10.99
CA HIS A 238 -0.11 -4.96 -11.61
C HIS A 238 0.25 -4.37 -12.98
N MET A 239 1.48 -4.63 -13.43
CA MET A 239 2.01 -4.16 -14.70
C MET A 239 2.51 -5.33 -15.53
N ILE A 240 2.18 -5.31 -16.82
CA ILE A 240 2.77 -6.16 -17.85
C ILE A 240 3.11 -5.23 -19.02
N VAL A 241 4.37 -4.81 -19.09
CA VAL A 241 4.85 -3.85 -20.09
C VAL A 241 5.88 -4.51 -20.97
N ARG A 242 5.66 -4.45 -22.31
CA ARG A 242 6.58 -4.99 -23.31
C ARG A 242 6.82 -3.94 -24.40
N ASP A 243 7.69 -4.23 -25.34
CA ASP A 243 7.99 -3.32 -26.46
C ASP A 243 6.75 -3.08 -27.35
N THR A 244 5.89 -4.09 -27.45
CA THR A 244 4.61 -4.01 -28.18
C THR A 244 3.42 -4.49 -27.34
N GLU A 245 2.22 -4.04 -27.67
CA GLU A 245 0.98 -4.54 -27.09
C GLU A 245 0.78 -6.04 -27.31
N ALA A 246 1.13 -6.53 -28.49
CA ALA A 246 0.99 -7.96 -28.82
C ALA A 246 1.85 -8.84 -27.91
N GLU A 247 3.09 -8.45 -27.64
CA GLU A 247 3.98 -9.15 -26.71
C GLU A 247 3.47 -9.05 -25.26
N ALA A 248 2.94 -7.91 -24.84
CA ALA A 248 2.37 -7.74 -23.50
C ALA A 248 1.14 -8.64 -23.31
N ARG A 249 0.25 -8.69 -24.28
CA ARG A 249 -0.93 -9.60 -24.26
C ARG A 249 -0.54 -11.08 -24.31
N GLU A 250 0.48 -11.43 -25.06
CA GLU A 250 1.01 -12.80 -25.07
C GLU A 250 1.57 -13.20 -23.71
N TYR A 251 2.36 -12.33 -23.10
CA TYR A 251 2.88 -12.55 -21.75
C TYR A 251 1.76 -12.71 -20.71
N ALA A 252 0.70 -11.89 -20.81
CA ALA A 252 -0.47 -12.02 -19.93
C ALA A 252 -1.15 -13.39 -20.07
N ARG A 253 -1.29 -13.92 -21.29
CA ARG A 253 -1.80 -15.27 -21.55
C ARG A 253 -0.85 -16.35 -21.00
N GLU A 254 0.45 -16.19 -21.20
CA GLU A 254 1.46 -17.12 -20.68
C GLU A 254 1.45 -17.18 -19.15
N LEU A 255 1.36 -16.02 -18.47
CA LEU A 255 1.32 -15.93 -17.01
C LEU A 255 0.25 -16.83 -16.39
N VAL A 256 -0.92 -16.96 -17.02
CA VAL A 256 -2.03 -17.75 -16.50
C VAL A 256 -2.18 -19.12 -17.21
N SER A 257 -1.28 -19.49 -18.12
CA SER A 257 -1.41 -20.67 -18.97
C SER A 257 -1.41 -22.00 -18.21
N LYS A 258 -0.81 -22.04 -17.02
CA LYS A 258 -0.72 -23.22 -16.15
C LYS A 258 -1.70 -23.20 -14.97
N LEU A 259 -2.55 -22.16 -14.89
CA LEU A 259 -3.50 -22.01 -13.81
C LEU A 259 -4.80 -22.74 -14.14
N ASP A 260 -5.21 -23.69 -13.30
CA ASP A 260 -6.57 -24.19 -13.29
C ASP A 260 -7.46 -23.40 -12.33
N ASP A 261 -8.78 -23.41 -12.56
CA ASP A 261 -9.73 -22.61 -11.81
C ASP A 261 -9.96 -23.12 -10.37
N GLU A 262 -9.80 -24.41 -10.12
CA GLU A 262 -9.89 -24.99 -8.79
C GLU A 262 -8.73 -24.53 -7.91
N GLN A 263 -7.50 -24.64 -8.46
CA GLN A 263 -6.29 -24.15 -7.81
C GLN A 263 -6.37 -22.63 -7.54
N GLY A 264 -6.80 -21.85 -8.53
CA GLY A 264 -6.97 -20.41 -8.40
C GLY A 264 -7.97 -20.06 -7.30
N THR A 265 -9.09 -20.77 -7.21
CA THR A 265 -10.09 -20.60 -6.16
C THR A 265 -9.53 -20.95 -4.78
N ALA A 266 -8.80 -22.05 -4.66
CA ALA A 266 -8.16 -22.47 -3.41
C ALA A 266 -7.14 -21.41 -2.90
N ILE A 267 -6.37 -20.79 -3.80
CA ILE A 267 -5.42 -19.72 -3.43
C ILE A 267 -6.17 -18.49 -2.93
N ARG A 268 -7.21 -18.02 -3.65
CA ARG A 268 -7.99 -16.85 -3.24
C ARG A 268 -8.68 -17.03 -1.89
N SER A 269 -9.22 -18.22 -1.61
CA SER A 269 -9.96 -18.50 -0.38
C SER A 269 -9.10 -18.54 0.89
N ARG A 270 -7.78 -18.70 0.75
CA ARG A 270 -6.84 -18.71 1.89
C ARG A 270 -6.53 -17.33 2.45
N ALA A 271 -6.83 -16.27 1.71
CA ALA A 271 -6.54 -14.91 2.17
C ALA A 271 -7.49 -14.50 3.30
N LEU A 272 -6.95 -13.85 4.35
CA LEU A 272 -7.72 -13.37 5.51
C LEU A 272 -8.82 -12.35 5.13
N ASP A 273 -8.68 -11.70 3.99
CA ASP A 273 -9.65 -10.74 3.45
C ASP A 273 -10.56 -11.30 2.36
N SER A 274 -10.56 -12.63 2.14
CA SER A 274 -11.26 -13.30 1.03
C SER A 274 -12.77 -12.99 0.95
N THR A 275 -13.39 -12.62 2.06
CA THR A 275 -14.82 -12.25 2.16
C THR A 275 -15.06 -10.74 2.13
N SER A 276 -14.03 -9.92 1.90
CA SER A 276 -14.17 -8.47 1.90
C SER A 276 -14.98 -7.94 0.71
N LEU A 277 -15.61 -6.77 0.89
CA LEU A 277 -16.32 -6.09 -0.20
C LEU A 277 -15.41 -5.78 -1.39
N GLY A 278 -14.14 -5.46 -1.13
CA GLY A 278 -13.15 -5.23 -2.18
C GLY A 278 -12.91 -6.45 -3.05
N VAL A 279 -12.77 -7.64 -2.44
CA VAL A 279 -12.63 -8.91 -3.17
C VAL A 279 -13.88 -9.22 -3.99
N ALA A 280 -15.08 -8.96 -3.44
CA ALA A 280 -16.33 -9.13 -4.19
C ALA A 280 -16.41 -8.18 -5.41
N HIS A 281 -15.94 -6.94 -5.29
CA HIS A 281 -15.86 -6.00 -6.41
C HIS A 281 -14.89 -6.47 -7.49
N GLN A 282 -13.70 -6.96 -7.11
CA GLN A 282 -12.74 -7.52 -8.07
C GLN A 282 -13.30 -8.75 -8.80
N ALA A 283 -14.08 -9.59 -8.12
CA ALA A 283 -14.76 -10.73 -8.75
C ALA A 283 -15.78 -10.26 -9.79
N LYS A 284 -16.63 -9.27 -9.47
CA LYS A 284 -17.60 -8.71 -10.42
C LYS A 284 -16.93 -8.09 -11.65
N ASN A 285 -15.81 -7.39 -11.46
CA ASN A 285 -15.06 -6.81 -12.57
C ASN A 285 -14.49 -7.90 -13.49
N ARG A 286 -13.99 -9.01 -12.92
CA ARG A 286 -13.53 -10.16 -13.70
C ARG A 286 -14.67 -10.81 -14.47
N ASP A 287 -15.85 -10.95 -13.87
CA ASP A 287 -17.03 -11.54 -14.52
C ASP A 287 -17.59 -10.65 -15.64
N ALA A 288 -17.35 -9.34 -15.56
CA ALA A 288 -17.77 -8.36 -16.56
C ALA A 288 -16.74 -8.13 -17.69
N ALA A 289 -15.55 -8.73 -17.59
CA ALA A 289 -14.50 -8.59 -18.58
C ALA A 289 -14.86 -9.28 -19.90
N ASP A 290 -14.21 -8.85 -20.98
CA ASP A 290 -14.35 -9.48 -22.29
C ASP A 290 -13.75 -10.91 -22.35
N ALA A 291 -13.84 -11.54 -23.53
CA ALA A 291 -13.36 -12.90 -23.73
C ALA A 291 -11.83 -13.08 -23.50
N GLU A 292 -11.06 -12.00 -23.62
CA GLU A 292 -9.61 -11.98 -23.32
C GLU A 292 -9.31 -11.59 -21.86
N GLY A 293 -10.32 -11.21 -21.08
CA GLY A 293 -10.20 -10.82 -19.67
C GLY A 293 -9.96 -9.33 -19.45
N PHE A 294 -10.20 -8.47 -20.43
CA PHE A 294 -10.06 -7.02 -20.29
C PHE A 294 -11.40 -6.37 -19.92
N ILE A 295 -11.40 -5.47 -18.93
CA ILE A 295 -12.57 -4.68 -18.54
C ILE A 295 -12.50 -3.24 -19.09
N GLU A 296 -11.31 -2.75 -19.40
CA GLU A 296 -10.99 -1.55 -20.18
C GLU A 296 -9.87 -1.92 -21.17
N PRO A 297 -9.55 -1.13 -22.19
CA PRO A 297 -8.62 -1.50 -23.27
C PRO A 297 -7.28 -2.07 -22.80
N HIS A 298 -6.75 -1.58 -21.66
CA HIS A 298 -5.48 -2.00 -21.11
C HIS A 298 -5.58 -2.59 -19.69
N LEU A 299 -6.78 -2.66 -19.10
CA LEU A 299 -7.00 -3.18 -17.75
C LEU A 299 -7.46 -4.65 -17.81
N TRP A 300 -6.52 -5.56 -17.60
CA TRP A 300 -6.70 -7.01 -17.65
C TRP A 300 -6.94 -7.60 -16.26
N THR A 301 -8.00 -8.36 -16.09
CA THR A 301 -8.45 -8.93 -14.81
C THR A 301 -7.91 -10.33 -14.51
N GLY A 302 -7.09 -10.90 -15.38
CA GLY A 302 -6.63 -12.29 -15.29
C GLY A 302 -5.81 -12.60 -14.04
N VAL A 303 -5.14 -11.62 -13.44
CA VAL A 303 -4.44 -11.78 -12.15
C VAL A 303 -5.42 -12.22 -11.05
N GLY A 304 -6.66 -11.73 -11.07
CA GLY A 304 -7.72 -12.07 -10.13
C GLY A 304 -8.19 -13.53 -10.16
N ARG A 305 -7.73 -14.33 -11.15
CA ARG A 305 -8.01 -15.77 -11.18
C ARG A 305 -7.32 -16.52 -10.03
N ALA A 306 -6.16 -16.04 -9.55
CA ALA A 306 -5.42 -16.68 -8.46
C ALA A 306 -5.03 -15.73 -7.33
N ARG A 307 -5.52 -14.48 -7.34
CA ARG A 307 -5.22 -13.52 -6.28
C ARG A 307 -6.49 -12.91 -5.71
N SER A 308 -6.62 -12.92 -4.38
CA SER A 308 -7.56 -12.05 -3.68
C SER A 308 -7.00 -10.63 -3.64
N GLY A 309 -7.81 -9.64 -3.64
CA GLY A 309 -7.37 -8.24 -3.57
C GLY A 309 -7.05 -7.64 -4.93
N CYS A 310 -5.85 -7.07 -5.14
CA CYS A 310 -5.46 -6.47 -6.41
C CYS A 310 -5.46 -7.50 -7.53
N GLY A 311 -6.52 -7.58 -8.31
CA GLY A 311 -6.78 -8.66 -9.27
C GLY A 311 -6.62 -8.27 -10.73
N ALA A 312 -6.12 -7.05 -11.05
CA ALA A 312 -5.94 -6.63 -12.43
C ALA A 312 -4.56 -6.03 -12.70
N ALA A 313 -4.17 -6.05 -13.97
CA ALA A 313 -2.92 -5.49 -14.48
C ALA A 313 -3.18 -4.49 -15.60
N LEU A 314 -2.35 -3.46 -15.72
CA LEU A 314 -2.22 -2.70 -16.94
C LEU A 314 -1.30 -3.48 -17.89
N VAL A 315 -1.81 -3.76 -19.10
CA VAL A 315 -1.14 -4.58 -20.12
C VAL A 315 -1.01 -3.77 -21.40
N GLY A 316 0.22 -3.57 -21.88
CA GLY A 316 0.44 -2.83 -23.12
C GLY A 316 1.90 -2.47 -23.39
N SER A 317 2.10 -1.67 -24.43
CA SER A 317 3.38 -1.01 -24.69
C SER A 317 3.65 0.09 -23.65
N ALA A 318 4.88 0.59 -23.60
CA ALA A 318 5.25 1.68 -22.71
C ALA A 318 4.37 2.93 -22.91
N ASP A 319 4.12 3.32 -24.16
CA ASP A 319 3.28 4.50 -24.48
C ASP A 319 1.84 4.33 -24.02
N GLN A 320 1.27 3.14 -24.18
CA GLN A 320 -0.08 2.82 -23.73
C GLN A 320 -0.19 2.87 -22.21
N VAL A 321 0.76 2.26 -21.50
CA VAL A 321 0.81 2.27 -20.03
C VAL A 321 1.03 3.69 -19.49
N LEU A 322 1.90 4.48 -20.11
CA LEU A 322 2.09 5.90 -19.76
C LEU A 322 0.81 6.71 -19.94
N SER A 323 0.08 6.47 -21.04
CA SER A 323 -1.22 7.13 -21.29
C SER A 323 -2.25 6.79 -20.20
N GLU A 324 -2.29 5.53 -19.76
CA GLU A 324 -3.18 5.09 -18.67
C GLU A 324 -2.79 5.73 -17.32
N ILE A 325 -1.50 5.76 -16.98
CA ILE A 325 -1.00 6.41 -15.75
C ILE A 325 -1.36 7.90 -15.77
N GLU A 326 -1.18 8.58 -16.90
CA GLU A 326 -1.54 10.00 -17.04
C GLU A 326 -3.05 10.22 -16.92
N ALA A 327 -3.89 9.32 -17.45
CA ALA A 327 -5.32 9.36 -17.25
C ALA A 327 -5.71 9.25 -15.76
N TYR A 328 -5.07 8.37 -15.00
CA TYR A 328 -5.26 8.27 -13.55
C TYR A 328 -4.77 9.51 -12.80
N ARG A 329 -3.63 10.08 -13.19
CA ARG A 329 -3.12 11.35 -12.61
C ARG A 329 -4.12 12.50 -12.80
N LYS A 330 -4.71 12.62 -13.99
CA LYS A 330 -5.76 13.62 -14.29
C LYS A 330 -7.02 13.42 -13.48
N MET A 331 -7.30 12.21 -12.99
CA MET A 331 -8.40 11.96 -12.06
C MET A 331 -8.10 12.45 -10.62
N GLY A 332 -6.83 12.68 -10.30
CA GLY A 332 -6.37 13.07 -8.95
C GLY A 332 -5.60 11.99 -8.21
N ILE A 333 -5.23 10.87 -8.85
CA ILE A 333 -4.39 9.85 -8.23
C ILE A 333 -2.93 10.36 -8.17
N ARG A 334 -2.33 10.30 -6.99
CA ARG A 334 -0.99 10.83 -6.69
C ARG A 334 0.00 9.77 -6.22
N ALA A 335 -0.48 8.64 -5.70
CA ALA A 335 0.34 7.52 -5.27
C ALA A 335 0.06 6.28 -6.12
N PHE A 336 1.09 5.66 -6.67
CA PHE A 336 0.96 4.43 -7.43
C PHE A 336 1.77 3.33 -6.76
N ILE A 337 1.16 2.15 -6.58
CA ILE A 337 1.85 0.95 -6.13
C ILE A 337 1.76 -0.07 -7.24
N PHE A 338 2.85 -0.22 -7.98
CA PHE A 338 2.96 -1.16 -9.08
C PHE A 338 3.58 -2.49 -8.63
N SER A 339 3.31 -3.53 -9.36
CA SER A 339 3.87 -4.86 -9.16
C SER A 339 3.74 -5.67 -10.44
N GLY A 340 4.44 -6.76 -10.56
CA GLY A 340 4.35 -7.67 -11.71
C GLY A 340 4.89 -9.04 -11.33
N TYR A 341 4.73 -10.03 -12.16
CA TYR A 341 5.16 -11.39 -11.91
C TYR A 341 6.12 -11.88 -13.02
N PRO A 342 7.37 -12.34 -12.67
CA PRO A 342 7.99 -12.24 -11.34
C PRO A 342 8.32 -10.80 -10.94
N HIS A 343 8.26 -10.52 -9.64
CA HIS A 343 8.36 -9.14 -9.15
C HIS A 343 9.67 -8.43 -9.51
N LEU A 344 10.80 -9.12 -9.51
CA LEU A 344 12.10 -8.52 -9.80
C LEU A 344 12.24 -8.20 -11.29
N GLU A 345 11.93 -9.15 -12.17
CA GLU A 345 12.01 -8.99 -13.61
C GLU A 345 11.04 -7.93 -14.14
N GLU A 346 9.81 -7.90 -13.60
CA GLU A 346 8.83 -6.87 -13.99
C GLU A 346 9.19 -5.49 -13.41
N CYS A 347 9.84 -5.44 -12.24
CA CYS A 347 10.43 -4.19 -11.71
C CYS A 347 11.46 -3.61 -12.68
N GLU A 348 12.32 -4.45 -13.23
CA GLU A 348 13.34 -4.05 -14.22
C GLU A 348 12.71 -3.62 -15.54
N ALA A 349 11.71 -4.35 -16.03
CA ALA A 349 11.01 -4.00 -17.26
C ALA A 349 10.31 -2.64 -17.14
N PHE A 350 9.52 -2.43 -16.09
CA PHE A 350 8.85 -1.17 -15.82
C PHE A 350 9.87 -0.03 -15.60
N GLY A 351 10.90 -0.29 -14.79
CA GLY A 351 11.97 0.67 -14.48
C GLY A 351 12.74 1.13 -15.71
N ARG A 352 12.88 0.30 -16.72
CA ARG A 352 13.54 0.63 -17.99
C ARG A 352 12.59 1.30 -18.99
N LEU A 353 11.37 0.80 -19.12
CA LEU A 353 10.46 1.18 -20.21
C LEU A 353 9.55 2.36 -19.86
N VAL A 354 9.16 2.51 -18.61
CA VAL A 354 8.10 3.46 -18.19
C VAL A 354 8.60 4.49 -17.18
N LEU A 355 9.29 4.07 -16.13
CA LEU A 355 9.67 4.94 -15.01
C LEU A 355 10.48 6.19 -15.43
N PRO A 356 11.43 6.14 -16.41
CA PRO A 356 12.18 7.31 -16.85
C PRO A 356 11.33 8.41 -17.49
N HIS A 357 10.11 8.12 -17.87
CA HIS A 357 9.15 9.05 -18.48
C HIS A 357 8.14 9.63 -17.48
N LEU A 358 8.26 9.28 -16.19
CA LEU A 358 7.39 9.76 -15.12
C LEU A 358 8.10 10.77 -14.22
N GLU A 359 7.46 11.91 -13.98
CA GLU A 359 7.85 12.78 -12.89
C GLU A 359 7.49 12.17 -11.55
N THR A 360 8.52 11.92 -10.72
CA THR A 360 8.35 11.20 -9.46
C THR A 360 8.72 12.03 -8.23
N CYS A 361 7.99 11.85 -7.14
CA CYS A 361 8.21 12.50 -5.86
C CYS A 361 8.14 11.52 -4.68
N SER A 362 8.57 11.98 -3.50
CA SER A 362 8.33 11.33 -2.21
C SER A 362 7.25 12.11 -1.48
N LEU A 363 6.09 11.52 -1.23
CA LEU A 363 4.98 12.18 -0.55
C LEU A 363 5.34 12.67 0.86
N PRO A 364 6.14 11.98 1.69
CA PRO A 364 6.61 12.53 2.96
C PRO A 364 7.30 13.89 2.85
N HIS A 365 8.05 14.15 1.77
CA HIS A 365 8.65 15.46 1.51
C HIS A 365 7.60 16.48 1.03
N VAL A 366 6.69 16.07 0.15
CA VAL A 366 5.59 16.94 -0.33
C VAL A 366 4.70 17.40 0.82
N TYR A 367 4.50 16.55 1.82
CA TYR A 367 3.71 16.84 3.02
C TYR A 367 4.51 17.53 4.13
N ASP A 368 5.75 17.96 3.86
CA ASP A 368 6.64 18.58 4.83
C ASP A 368 6.81 17.74 6.12
N ARG A 369 6.84 16.40 5.96
CA ARG A 369 7.03 15.49 7.09
C ARG A 369 8.51 15.30 7.44
N VAL A 370 9.38 15.33 6.45
CA VAL A 370 10.82 15.11 6.64
C VAL A 370 11.50 16.42 7.02
N PRO A 371 11.99 16.57 8.27
CA PRO A 371 12.61 17.80 8.71
C PRO A 371 13.97 18.03 8.04
N ALA A 372 14.36 19.31 7.92
CA ALA A 372 15.67 19.71 7.41
C ALA A 372 16.80 19.32 8.39
N ASP A 373 16.55 19.45 9.70
CA ASP A 373 17.48 19.10 10.76
C ASP A 373 17.16 17.73 11.36
N VAL A 374 18.19 16.97 11.70
CA VAL A 374 18.02 15.66 12.32
C VAL A 374 17.37 15.82 13.70
N PRO A 375 16.18 15.26 13.92
CA PRO A 375 15.50 15.38 15.21
C PRO A 375 16.19 14.54 16.29
N ALA A 376 15.84 14.83 17.55
CA ALA A 376 16.28 14.00 18.67
C ALA A 376 15.84 12.54 18.48
N THR A 377 16.66 11.61 18.94
CA THR A 377 16.35 10.18 18.86
C THR A 377 15.15 9.84 19.77
N PRO A 378 14.40 8.75 19.46
CA PRO A 378 13.28 8.34 20.30
C PRO A 378 13.69 7.84 21.70
N LEU A 379 14.99 7.78 21.98
CA LEU A 379 15.51 7.40 23.31
C LEU A 379 15.34 8.52 24.35
N GLY A 380 14.94 9.72 23.91
CA GLY A 380 14.81 10.88 24.77
C GLY A 380 16.13 11.31 25.44
N THR A 381 16.08 12.22 26.37
CA THR A 381 17.23 12.68 27.18
C THR A 381 17.54 11.75 28.34
N GLY A 382 16.70 10.75 28.62
CA GLY A 382 16.77 9.89 29.79
C GLY A 382 16.29 10.57 31.08
N GLU A 383 15.85 11.81 31.01
CA GLU A 383 15.22 12.48 32.14
C GLU A 383 13.81 11.94 32.35
N ARG A 384 13.57 11.32 33.50
CA ARG A 384 12.21 10.97 33.92
C ARG A 384 11.48 12.29 34.22
N ARG A 385 10.52 12.62 33.42
CA ARG A 385 9.54 13.66 33.73
C ARG A 385 8.50 13.14 34.69
#